data_9894e908f5bb143b28eeb76521054f21
#
_entry.id   9894e908f5bb143b28eeb76521054f21
#
_cell.length_a   1.000
_cell.length_b   1.000
_cell.length_c   1.000
_cell.angle_alpha   90.00
_cell.angle_beta   90.00
_cell.angle_gamma   90.00
#
_symmetry.space_group_name_H-M   'P 1'
#
loop_
_entity.id
_entity.type
_entity.pdbx_description
1 polymer ?
#
loop_
_entity_poly.entity_id
_entity_poly.type
_entity_poly.pdbx_seq_one_letter_code
_entity_poly.pdbx_strand_id
1 'polypeptide(L)'
;QMCIRDRFLNLVQQGDFTYTGVDLFGDDTSENNEKKPKYISNQKFSNPLKHIYYNLYLKENLNSLESVKKFLNKFENKISLYRGDSNKVLNIINIKKIDFAFIDGGHSYETTFNDLKYIYENMKDKKGTIVCDDYQDASYITDVKKAIDDYVKKEDLSLRIIEGKFAVIDI
;
A
#
# COMPACT_ATOMS: atom_id res chain seq x y z
N GLN A 1 -10.76 -5.40 12.24
CA GLN A 1 -10.18 -4.42 11.30
C GLN A 1 -11.27 -4.02 10.32
N MET A 2 -12.10 -3.09 10.75
CA MET A 2 -12.90 -2.30 9.82
C MET A 2 -11.96 -1.26 9.25
N CYS A 3 -11.53 -1.54 8.07
CA CYS A 3 -10.36 -1.07 7.40
C CYS A 3 -10.44 0.44 7.13
N ILE A 4 -9.32 1.13 7.23
CA ILE A 4 -8.97 2.36 6.51
C ILE A 4 -9.65 2.38 5.14
N ARG A 5 -9.72 1.27 4.45
CA ARG A 5 -10.45 0.95 3.23
C ARG A 5 -11.92 1.40 3.22
N ASP A 6 -12.72 1.17 4.28
CA ASP A 6 -14.15 1.53 4.28
C ASP A 6 -14.36 3.02 4.53
N ARG A 7 -13.51 3.64 5.33
CA ARG A 7 -13.51 5.11 5.51
C ARG A 7 -13.03 5.82 4.25
N PHE A 8 -12.02 5.27 3.60
CA PHE A 8 -11.51 5.76 2.34
C PHE A 8 -12.57 5.67 1.23
N LEU A 9 -13.27 4.53 1.11
CA LEU A 9 -14.37 4.36 0.15
C LEU A 9 -15.53 5.34 0.37
N ASN A 10 -15.83 5.71 1.60
CA ASN A 10 -16.83 6.75 1.88
C ASN A 10 -16.37 8.14 1.43
N LEU A 11 -15.08 8.44 1.55
CA LEU A 11 -14.51 9.68 1.00
C LEU A 11 -14.55 9.69 -0.54
N VAL A 12 -14.26 8.54 -1.19
CA VAL A 12 -14.36 8.36 -2.66
C VAL A 12 -15.77 8.65 -3.19
N GLN A 13 -16.80 8.35 -2.41
CA GLN A 13 -18.20 8.63 -2.81
C GLN A 13 -18.52 10.12 -2.87
N GLN A 14 -17.86 10.92 -2.04
CA GLN A 14 -18.17 12.34 -1.84
C GLN A 14 -17.28 13.30 -2.63
N GLY A 15 -16.18 12.83 -3.21
CA GLY A 15 -15.18 13.67 -3.86
C GLY A 15 -14.92 13.34 -5.33
N ASP A 16 -14.36 14.29 -6.04
CA ASP A 16 -13.89 14.13 -7.42
C ASP A 16 -12.41 13.74 -7.43
N PHE A 17 -12.12 12.49 -7.09
CA PHE A 17 -10.76 11.98 -7.07
C PHE A 17 -10.63 10.60 -7.72
N THR A 18 -9.41 10.27 -8.13
CA THR A 18 -9.03 8.95 -8.65
C THR A 18 -8.14 8.25 -7.65
N TYR A 19 -8.25 6.93 -7.60
CA TYR A 19 -7.39 6.07 -6.78
C TYR A 19 -6.55 5.15 -7.67
N THR A 20 -5.26 5.10 -7.37
CA THR A 20 -4.37 4.13 -7.98
C THR A 20 -3.76 3.25 -6.90
N GLY A 21 -3.95 1.94 -7.01
CA GLY A 21 -3.37 0.95 -6.10
C GLY A 21 -2.36 0.06 -6.83
N VAL A 22 -1.20 -0.12 -6.21
CA VAL A 22 -0.17 -1.08 -6.63
C VAL A 22 0.02 -2.08 -5.50
N ASP A 23 -0.11 -3.37 -5.77
CA ASP A 23 0.01 -4.43 -4.77
C ASP A 23 0.37 -5.75 -5.47
N LEU A 24 1.00 -6.67 -4.77
CA LEU A 24 1.30 -8.01 -5.24
C LEU A 24 0.04 -8.86 -5.42
N PHE A 25 -1.05 -8.52 -4.73
CA PHE A 25 -2.33 -9.26 -4.73
C PHE A 25 -2.16 -10.76 -4.48
N GLY A 26 -1.24 -11.12 -3.60
CA GLY A 26 -0.98 -12.51 -3.24
C GLY A 26 -0.04 -13.26 -4.19
N ASP A 27 0.55 -12.59 -5.19
CA ASP A 27 1.58 -13.21 -6.00
C ASP A 27 2.90 -13.32 -5.23
N ASP A 28 3.51 -14.50 -5.35
CA ASP A 28 4.79 -14.81 -4.74
C ASP A 28 5.90 -14.27 -5.65
N THR A 29 6.47 -13.11 -5.34
CA THR A 29 7.64 -12.60 -6.05
C THR A 29 8.88 -13.34 -5.57
N SER A 30 9.19 -14.47 -6.20
CA SER A 30 10.29 -15.36 -5.83
C SER A 30 11.69 -14.80 -6.17
N GLU A 31 11.79 -13.60 -6.71
CA GLU A 31 13.06 -13.06 -7.21
C GLU A 31 13.87 -12.26 -6.18
N ASN A 32 13.26 -11.78 -5.11
CA ASN A 32 13.97 -11.09 -4.05
C ASN A 32 14.10 -12.02 -2.83
N ASN A 33 15.30 -12.07 -2.23
CA ASN A 33 15.65 -12.85 -1.03
C ASN A 33 14.88 -12.42 0.26
N GLU A 34 13.80 -11.67 0.14
CA GLU A 34 12.89 -11.41 1.23
C GLU A 34 12.22 -12.73 1.62
N LYS A 35 12.29 -13.09 2.90
CA LYS A 35 11.64 -14.28 3.43
C LYS A 35 10.17 -14.25 3.03
N LYS A 36 9.82 -15.05 2.02
CA LYS A 36 8.45 -15.15 1.51
C LYS A 36 7.47 -15.22 2.66
N PRO A 37 6.50 -14.30 2.77
CA PRO A 37 5.38 -14.56 3.62
C PRO A 37 4.77 -15.87 3.08
N LYS A 38 4.75 -16.92 3.90
CA LYS A 38 3.95 -18.10 3.58
C LYS A 38 2.52 -17.64 3.50
N TYR A 39 2.05 -17.34 2.29
CA TYR A 39 0.63 -17.14 2.05
C TYR A 39 -0.05 -18.43 2.43
N ILE A 40 -0.57 -18.43 3.63
CA ILE A 40 -1.42 -19.52 4.10
C ILE A 40 -2.65 -19.40 3.21
N SER A 41 -2.89 -20.42 2.39
CA SER A 41 -4.08 -20.52 1.55
C SER A 41 -5.40 -20.32 2.34
N ASN A 42 -5.33 -20.37 3.64
CA ASN A 42 -6.44 -20.20 4.57
C ASN A 42 -6.37 -18.81 5.22
N GLN A 43 -7.25 -17.93 4.78
CA GLN A 43 -7.47 -16.64 5.43
C GLN A 43 -8.01 -16.85 6.85
N LYS A 44 -7.39 -16.19 7.84
CA LYS A 44 -7.88 -16.24 9.23
C LYS A 44 -9.01 -15.22 9.41
N PHE A 45 -10.19 -15.73 9.67
CA PHE A 45 -11.33 -14.91 10.07
C PHE A 45 -11.59 -15.11 11.58
N SER A 46 -11.91 -14.04 12.27
CA SER A 46 -12.37 -14.11 13.68
C SER A 46 -13.70 -14.86 13.83
N ASN A 47 -14.51 -14.92 12.77
CA ASN A 47 -15.74 -15.69 12.74
C ASN A 47 -15.51 -17.05 12.05
N PRO A 48 -15.68 -18.19 12.76
CA PRO A 48 -15.45 -19.52 12.21
C PRO A 48 -16.34 -19.85 10.98
N LEU A 49 -17.59 -19.35 10.95
CA LEU A 49 -18.48 -19.55 9.81
C LEU A 49 -17.96 -18.87 8.54
N LYS A 50 -17.38 -17.67 8.66
CA LYS A 50 -16.73 -16.99 7.54
C LYS A 50 -15.50 -17.77 7.08
N HIS A 51 -14.73 -18.34 8.01
CA HIS A 51 -13.58 -19.16 7.69
C HIS A 51 -13.97 -20.38 6.83
N ILE A 52 -15.00 -21.12 7.24
CA ILE A 52 -15.53 -22.27 6.48
C ILE A 52 -16.06 -21.82 5.12
N TYR A 53 -16.85 -20.76 5.09
CA TYR A 53 -17.48 -20.27 3.86
C TYR A 53 -16.46 -19.85 2.81
N TYR A 54 -15.47 -19.02 3.16
CA TYR A 54 -14.50 -18.51 2.19
C TYR A 54 -13.40 -19.53 1.86
N ASN A 55 -12.91 -20.30 2.82
CA ASN A 55 -11.79 -21.23 2.56
C ASN A 55 -12.20 -22.60 2.05
N LEU A 56 -13.37 -23.11 2.43
CA LEU A 56 -13.84 -24.45 2.03
C LEU A 56 -14.90 -24.41 0.94
N TYR A 57 -15.86 -23.50 1.02
CA TYR A 57 -17.00 -23.47 0.08
C TYR A 57 -16.67 -22.61 -1.16
N LEU A 58 -16.34 -21.35 -1.00
CA LEU A 58 -16.05 -20.47 -2.13
C LEU A 58 -14.63 -20.68 -2.69
N LYS A 59 -13.67 -21.07 -1.85
CA LYS A 59 -12.23 -21.15 -2.18
C LYS A 59 -11.71 -19.86 -2.84
N GLU A 60 -12.27 -18.71 -2.44
CA GLU A 60 -11.90 -17.40 -2.95
C GLU A 60 -10.79 -16.78 -2.11
N ASN A 61 -9.72 -16.32 -2.77
CA ASN A 61 -8.73 -15.45 -2.15
C ASN A 61 -9.24 -14.00 -2.21
N LEU A 62 -9.72 -13.47 -1.09
CA LEU A 62 -10.24 -12.10 -1.00
C LEU A 62 -9.18 -11.02 -1.27
N ASN A 63 -7.90 -11.39 -1.21
CA ASN A 63 -6.79 -10.50 -1.52
C ASN A 63 -6.33 -10.60 -2.97
N SER A 64 -6.94 -11.46 -3.79
CA SER A 64 -6.64 -11.52 -5.22
C SER A 64 -7.09 -10.23 -5.93
N LEU A 65 -6.42 -9.87 -7.00
CA LEU A 65 -6.76 -8.71 -7.82
C LEU A 65 -8.22 -8.78 -8.29
N GLU A 66 -8.70 -9.96 -8.68
CA GLU A 66 -10.05 -10.21 -9.15
C GLU A 66 -11.09 -9.95 -8.04
N SER A 67 -10.84 -10.48 -6.84
CA SER A 67 -11.73 -10.27 -5.69
C SER A 67 -11.79 -8.79 -5.28
N VAL A 68 -10.66 -8.11 -5.29
CA VAL A 68 -10.59 -6.68 -4.97
C VAL A 68 -11.31 -5.86 -6.06
N LYS A 69 -11.11 -6.16 -7.34
CA LYS A 69 -11.84 -5.51 -8.45
C LYS A 69 -13.35 -5.72 -8.33
N LYS A 70 -13.78 -6.96 -8.07
CA LYS A 70 -15.20 -7.29 -7.86
C LYS A 70 -15.82 -6.49 -6.70
N PHE A 71 -15.09 -6.37 -5.59
CA PHE A 71 -15.54 -5.58 -4.44
C PHE A 71 -15.64 -4.08 -4.76
N LEU A 72 -14.72 -3.56 -5.57
CA LEU A 72 -14.62 -2.14 -5.93
C LEU A 72 -15.35 -1.80 -7.23
N ASN A 73 -16.08 -2.74 -7.85
CA ASN A 73 -16.71 -2.59 -9.17
C ASN A 73 -17.57 -1.33 -9.32
N LYS A 74 -18.31 -0.95 -8.28
CA LYS A 74 -19.12 0.28 -8.29
C LYS A 74 -18.32 1.59 -8.44
N PHE A 75 -17.00 1.52 -8.32
CA PHE A 75 -16.06 2.64 -8.45
C PHE A 75 -15.09 2.47 -9.62
N GLU A 76 -15.33 1.54 -10.54
CA GLU A 76 -14.37 1.13 -11.57
C GLU A 76 -13.82 2.32 -12.40
N ASN A 77 -14.64 3.34 -12.65
CA ASN A 77 -14.24 4.53 -13.40
C ASN A 77 -13.28 5.47 -12.61
N LYS A 78 -13.13 5.25 -11.30
CA LYS A 78 -12.29 6.07 -10.42
C LYS A 78 -11.08 5.30 -9.86
N ILE A 79 -11.00 4.00 -10.13
CA ILE A 79 -10.02 3.11 -9.52
C ILE A 79 -9.20 2.37 -10.57
N SER A 80 -7.89 2.50 -10.46
CA SER A 80 -6.91 1.74 -11.22
C SER A 80 -6.11 0.84 -10.29
N LEU A 81 -6.11 -0.47 -10.55
CA LEU A 81 -5.38 -1.46 -9.76
C LEU A 81 -4.34 -2.16 -10.63
N TYR A 82 -3.11 -2.14 -10.19
CA TYR A 82 -1.96 -2.74 -10.86
C TYR A 82 -1.35 -3.82 -9.97
N ARG A 83 -1.19 -5.03 -10.54
CA ARG A 83 -0.52 -6.13 -9.86
C ARG A 83 0.97 -6.10 -10.14
N GLY A 84 1.78 -6.22 -9.12
CA GLY A 84 3.21 -6.43 -9.22
C GLY A 84 4.04 -5.71 -8.18
N ASP A 85 5.33 -5.92 -8.25
CA ASP A 85 6.35 -5.25 -7.45
C ASP A 85 6.36 -3.75 -7.78
N SER A 86 6.25 -2.90 -6.75
CA SER A 86 6.24 -1.44 -6.91
C SER A 86 7.48 -0.92 -7.66
N ASN A 87 8.65 -1.47 -7.40
CA ASN A 87 9.89 -1.11 -8.10
C ASN A 87 9.80 -1.29 -9.63
N LYS A 88 8.99 -2.24 -10.10
CA LYS A 88 8.77 -2.50 -11.53
C LYS A 88 7.57 -1.73 -12.06
N VAL A 89 6.45 -1.81 -11.34
CA VAL A 89 5.16 -1.29 -11.80
C VAL A 89 5.14 0.23 -11.83
N LEU A 90 5.65 0.91 -10.80
CA LEU A 90 5.66 2.37 -10.73
C LEU A 90 6.41 3.01 -11.90
N ASN A 91 7.47 2.38 -12.39
CA ASN A 91 8.24 2.85 -13.54
C ASN A 91 7.48 2.73 -14.88
N ILE A 92 6.44 1.90 -14.94
CA ILE A 92 5.65 1.66 -16.16
C ILE A 92 4.38 2.51 -16.15
N ILE A 93 3.72 2.63 -14.99
CA ILE A 93 2.51 3.41 -14.83
C ILE A 93 2.88 4.89 -14.67
N ASN A 94 2.39 5.70 -15.59
CA ASN A 94 2.65 7.14 -15.56
C ASN A 94 1.62 7.85 -14.65
N ILE A 95 1.73 7.67 -13.33
CA ILE A 95 0.89 8.40 -12.39
C ILE A 95 1.44 9.82 -12.28
N LYS A 96 0.60 10.81 -12.54
CA LYS A 96 0.95 12.23 -12.39
C LYS A 96 -0.05 12.91 -11.47
N LYS A 97 0.41 13.94 -10.80
CA LYS A 97 -0.43 14.79 -9.93
C LYS A 97 -1.00 14.02 -8.73
N ILE A 98 -0.11 13.36 -8.00
CA ILE A 98 -0.47 12.73 -6.74
C ILE A 98 -0.70 13.84 -5.69
N ASP A 99 -1.84 13.81 -5.02
CA ASP A 99 -2.15 14.72 -3.91
C ASP A 99 -1.97 14.02 -2.55
N PHE A 100 -2.18 12.70 -2.53
CA PHE A 100 -2.06 11.88 -1.34
C PHE A 100 -1.52 10.49 -1.70
N ALA A 101 -0.61 9.98 -0.89
CA ALA A 101 -0.12 8.62 -1.01
C ALA A 101 -0.07 7.89 0.34
N PHE A 102 -0.36 6.59 0.32
CA PHE A 102 -0.18 5.68 1.45
C PHE A 102 0.77 4.57 1.03
N ILE A 103 1.93 4.48 1.68
CA ILE A 103 2.97 3.48 1.42
C ILE A 103 2.88 2.42 2.53
N ASP A 104 2.54 1.20 2.13
CA ASP A 104 2.48 -0.01 2.96
C ASP A 104 3.00 -1.18 2.12
N GLY A 105 4.21 -1.01 1.60
CA GLY A 105 4.83 -1.89 0.61
C GLY A 105 5.84 -2.86 1.20
N GLY A 106 6.88 -3.19 0.42
CA GLY A 106 7.97 -4.04 0.86
C GLY A 106 8.79 -3.41 1.98
N HIS A 107 9.30 -4.25 2.90
CA HIS A 107 10.02 -3.80 4.11
C HIS A 107 11.53 -3.60 3.87
N SER A 108 12.00 -3.63 2.63
CA SER A 108 13.41 -3.35 2.34
C SER A 108 13.68 -1.85 2.24
N TYR A 109 14.88 -1.45 2.59
CA TYR A 109 15.36 -0.07 2.42
C TYR A 109 15.15 0.42 0.98
N GLU A 110 15.57 -0.39 0.02
CA GLU A 110 15.53 -0.02 -1.40
C GLU A 110 14.09 0.20 -1.89
N THR A 111 13.18 -0.71 -1.58
CA THR A 111 11.77 -0.60 -1.99
C THR A 111 11.13 0.65 -1.39
N THR A 112 11.26 0.84 -0.07
CA THR A 112 10.69 2.01 0.61
C THR A 112 11.25 3.33 0.07
N PHE A 113 12.56 3.39 -0.16
CA PHE A 113 13.22 4.59 -0.68
C PHE A 113 12.79 4.90 -2.12
N ASN A 114 12.68 3.90 -2.98
CA ASN A 114 12.23 4.04 -4.36
C ASN A 114 10.76 4.47 -4.44
N ASP A 115 9.89 3.88 -3.62
CA ASP A 115 8.48 4.24 -3.55
C ASP A 115 8.31 5.71 -3.13
N LEU A 116 9.01 6.14 -2.07
CA LEU A 116 9.03 7.54 -1.63
C LEU A 116 9.49 8.47 -2.74
N LYS A 117 10.61 8.14 -3.39
CA LYS A 117 11.16 8.93 -4.48
C LYS A 117 10.17 9.08 -5.62
N TYR A 118 9.59 7.97 -6.10
CA TYR A 118 8.63 8.01 -7.20
C TYR A 118 7.42 8.88 -6.85
N ILE A 119 6.85 8.68 -5.66
CA ILE A 119 5.67 9.43 -5.23
C ILE A 119 5.98 10.91 -5.11
N TYR A 120 7.05 11.29 -4.43
CA TYR A 120 7.45 12.68 -4.26
C TYR A 120 7.71 13.39 -5.59
N GLU A 121 8.40 12.74 -6.53
CA GLU A 121 8.66 13.29 -7.86
C GLU A 121 7.38 13.52 -8.67
N ASN A 122 6.32 12.76 -8.41
CA ASN A 122 5.04 12.83 -9.11
C ASN A 122 3.93 13.55 -8.31
N MET A 123 4.28 14.15 -7.16
CA MET A 123 3.34 14.98 -6.40
C MET A 123 2.94 16.22 -7.19
N LYS A 124 1.65 16.57 -7.11
CA LYS A 124 1.08 17.73 -7.77
C LYS A 124 1.65 19.01 -7.18
N ASP A 125 2.25 19.82 -8.04
CA ASP A 125 2.81 21.12 -7.67
C ASP A 125 3.73 21.09 -6.42
N LYS A 126 4.32 19.92 -6.14
CA LYS A 126 5.09 19.67 -4.91
C LYS A 126 4.29 20.01 -3.65
N LYS A 127 3.04 19.58 -3.62
CA LYS A 127 2.13 19.71 -2.48
C LYS A 127 1.36 18.42 -2.28
N GLY A 128 1.16 18.05 -1.03
CA GLY A 128 0.39 16.87 -0.68
C GLY A 128 0.89 16.21 0.59
N THR A 129 0.39 15.01 0.85
CA THR A 129 0.78 14.26 2.04
C THR A 129 1.13 12.82 1.67
N ILE A 130 2.28 12.35 2.15
CA ILE A 130 2.69 10.94 2.08
C ILE A 130 2.57 10.36 3.48
N VAL A 131 1.90 9.23 3.61
CA VAL A 131 1.80 8.45 4.85
C VAL A 131 2.49 7.11 4.62
N CYS A 132 3.47 6.80 5.46
CA CYS A 132 4.16 5.51 5.44
C CYS A 132 3.78 4.70 6.68
N ASP A 133 3.40 3.42 6.49
CA ASP A 133 3.23 2.47 7.58
C ASP A 133 4.59 1.92 8.05
N ASP A 134 4.58 1.21 9.15
CA ASP A 134 5.73 0.49 9.72
C ASP A 134 6.95 1.35 10.08
N TYR A 135 6.74 2.64 10.38
CA TYR A 135 7.78 3.50 10.92
C TYR A 135 8.04 3.17 12.40
N GLN A 136 8.76 2.08 12.65
CA GLN A 136 9.06 1.57 13.99
C GLN A 136 10.50 1.05 14.09
N ASP A 137 11.04 1.03 15.31
CA ASP A 137 12.35 0.43 15.62
C ASP A 137 12.26 -1.08 15.90
N ALA A 138 11.31 -1.79 15.29
CA ALA A 138 11.24 -3.24 15.40
C ALA A 138 12.29 -3.92 14.53
N SER A 139 12.97 -4.93 15.09
CA SER A 139 14.14 -5.58 14.47
C SER A 139 13.91 -6.16 13.06
N TYR A 140 12.66 -6.36 12.67
CA TYR A 140 12.29 -6.92 11.36
C TYR A 140 11.89 -5.85 10.32
N ILE A 141 11.78 -4.58 10.72
CA ILE A 141 11.37 -3.44 9.86
C ILE A 141 12.26 -2.20 10.01
N THR A 142 13.44 -2.33 10.59
CA THR A 142 14.40 -1.21 10.77
C THR A 142 14.76 -0.53 9.45
N ASP A 143 14.74 -1.26 8.35
CA ASP A 143 15.06 -0.76 7.02
C ASP A 143 14.04 0.24 6.51
N VAL A 144 12.75 0.08 6.84
CA VAL A 144 11.67 1.01 6.48
C VAL A 144 11.93 2.38 7.12
N LYS A 145 12.12 2.39 8.46
CA LYS A 145 12.38 3.62 9.20
C LYS A 145 13.62 4.33 8.66
N LYS A 146 14.71 3.59 8.47
CA LYS A 146 15.95 4.15 7.93
C LYS A 146 15.77 4.76 6.55
N ALA A 147 15.05 4.10 5.65
CA ALA A 147 14.78 4.63 4.31
C ALA A 147 13.99 5.94 4.35
N ILE A 148 12.99 6.02 5.24
CA ILE A 148 12.17 7.22 5.43
C ILE A 148 13.03 8.36 5.99
N ASP A 149 13.80 8.11 7.05
CA ASP A 149 14.67 9.11 7.68
C ASP A 149 15.70 9.66 6.68
N ASP A 150 16.36 8.79 5.93
CA ASP A 150 17.36 9.18 4.92
C ASP A 150 16.72 9.99 3.79
N TYR A 151 15.51 9.61 3.35
CA TYR A 151 14.80 10.32 2.28
C TYR A 151 14.34 11.72 2.74
N VAL A 152 13.72 11.81 3.89
CA VAL A 152 13.27 13.09 4.50
C VAL A 152 14.43 14.05 4.68
N LYS A 153 15.56 13.54 5.19
CA LYS A 153 16.78 14.34 5.35
C LYS A 153 17.36 14.80 4.01
N LYS A 154 17.37 13.92 3.00
CA LYS A 154 17.89 14.24 1.66
C LYS A 154 17.11 15.36 0.98
N GLU A 155 15.79 15.31 1.07
CA GLU A 155 14.89 16.27 0.41
C GLU A 155 14.48 17.46 1.31
N ASP A 156 15.07 17.56 2.52
CA ASP A 156 14.78 18.61 3.53
C ASP A 156 13.27 18.75 3.85
N LEU A 157 12.63 17.59 4.08
CA LEU A 157 11.19 17.51 4.33
C LEU A 157 10.88 17.45 5.83
N SER A 158 9.67 17.83 6.21
CA SER A 158 9.20 17.69 7.59
C SER A 158 8.51 16.34 7.80
N LEU A 159 8.80 15.71 8.95
CA LEU A 159 8.26 14.40 9.33
C LEU A 159 7.45 14.53 10.63
N ARG A 160 6.23 14.02 10.63
CA ARG A 160 5.41 13.82 11.83
C ARG A 160 5.18 12.33 12.07
N ILE A 161 5.15 11.91 13.31
CA ILE A 161 4.86 10.52 13.68
C ILE A 161 3.48 10.46 14.32
N ILE A 162 2.62 9.57 13.83
CA ILE A 162 1.27 9.35 14.36
C ILE A 162 1.19 7.93 14.91
N GLU A 163 0.64 7.80 16.12
CA GLU A 163 0.45 6.52 16.84
C GLU A 163 1.74 5.67 16.95
N GLY A 164 2.90 6.30 16.89
CA GLY A 164 4.20 5.63 17.02
C GLY A 164 4.56 4.68 15.87
N LYS A 165 3.74 4.64 14.80
CA LYS A 165 3.94 3.69 13.70
C LYS A 165 3.77 4.29 12.31
N PHE A 166 3.09 5.41 12.18
CA PHE A 166 2.93 6.07 10.89
C PHE A 166 3.85 7.27 10.78
N ALA A 167 4.63 7.30 9.72
CA ALA A 167 5.37 8.50 9.31
C ALA A 167 4.52 9.32 8.35
N VAL A 168 4.29 10.59 8.65
CA VAL A 168 3.53 11.52 7.81
C VAL A 168 4.47 12.60 7.33
N ILE A 169 4.60 12.74 6.02
CA ILE A 169 5.42 13.73 5.35
C ILE A 169 4.48 14.68 4.62
N ASP A 170 4.42 15.92 5.08
CA ASP A 170 3.68 17.00 4.43
C ASP A 170 4.62 17.77 3.49
N ILE A 171 4.20 17.97 2.23
CA ILE A 171 4.97 18.55 1.12
C ILE A 171 4.36 19.87 0.71
#